data_e94a07285a8898b27c10466d8dcdcae7
#
_entry.id   e94a07285a8898b27c10466d8dcdcae7
#
_cell.length_a   1.000
_cell.length_b   1.000
_cell.length_c   1.000
_cell.angle_alpha   90.00
_cell.angle_beta   90.00
_cell.angle_gamma   90.00
#
_symmetry.space_group_name_H-M   'P 1'
#
loop_
_entity.id
_entity.type
_entity.pdbx_description
1 polymer ?
#
loop_
_entity_poly.entity_id
_entity_poly.type
_entity_poly.pdbx_seq_one_letter_code
_entity_poly.pdbx_strand_id
1 'polypeptide(L)'
;EGAIRHLEFATPRSFARYTRRTLGLVGGPPVSRRRSNLMAVDPGIFGRGLWVVGDSVFPGQGTMAVVMCAMRVLERMTGKSWDETVTTATTC
;
A
#
# COMPACT_ATOMS: atom_id res chain seq x y z
N GLU A 1 15.77 18.57 33.60
CA GLU A 1 15.34 19.68 32.74
C GLU A 1 16.33 19.81 31.58
N GLY A 2 15.95 19.41 30.38
CA GLY A 2 16.79 19.51 29.17
C GLY A 2 16.93 18.26 28.32
N ALA A 3 16.17 17.20 28.60
CA ALA A 3 16.24 15.94 27.82
C ALA A 3 15.53 16.02 26.46
N ILE A 4 14.55 16.91 26.30
CA ILE A 4 13.81 17.08 25.05
C ILE A 4 14.37 18.28 24.30
N ARG A 5 15.02 18.04 23.16
CA ARG A 5 15.57 19.09 22.30
C ARG A 5 14.63 19.51 21.18
N HIS A 6 13.72 18.62 20.79
CA HIS A 6 12.76 18.89 19.74
C HIS A 6 11.47 18.14 20.04
N LEU A 7 10.32 18.81 19.84
CA LEU A 7 9.00 18.22 20.04
C LEU A 7 8.06 18.75 18.96
N GLU A 8 7.52 17.87 18.17
CA GLU A 8 6.50 18.16 17.16
C GLU A 8 5.24 17.40 17.41
N PHE A 9 4.11 18.01 17.10
CA PHE A 9 2.80 17.39 17.15
C PHE A 9 2.24 17.24 15.74
N ALA A 10 1.79 16.04 15.40
CA ALA A 10 1.07 15.77 14.17
C ALA A 10 -0.38 15.42 14.49
N THR A 11 -1.29 15.99 13.72
CA THR A 11 -2.73 15.73 13.79
C THR A 11 -3.19 15.11 12.47
N PRO A 12 -4.42 14.58 12.39
CA PRO A 12 -4.97 14.13 11.11
C PRO A 12 -4.90 15.21 10.02
N ARG A 13 -5.01 16.48 10.40
CA ARG A 13 -4.86 17.62 9.48
C ARG A 13 -3.44 17.75 8.93
N SER A 14 -2.41 17.49 9.75
CA SER A 14 -1.01 17.44 9.30
C SER A 14 -0.81 16.33 8.29
N PHE A 15 -1.32 15.12 8.58
CA PHE A 15 -1.27 14.00 7.64
C PHE A 15 -2.01 14.30 6.33
N ALA A 16 -3.21 14.87 6.37
CA ALA A 16 -3.94 15.28 5.18
C ALA A 16 -3.12 16.26 4.32
N ARG A 17 -2.45 17.22 4.94
CA ARG A 17 -1.63 18.23 4.27
C ARG A 17 -0.42 17.59 3.55
N TYR A 18 0.33 16.75 4.23
CA TYR A 18 1.58 16.20 3.70
C TYR A 18 1.36 15.00 2.77
N THR A 19 0.40 14.15 3.07
CA THR A 19 0.12 12.95 2.27
C THR A 19 -0.92 13.16 1.17
N ARG A 20 -1.63 14.28 1.21
CA ARG A 20 -2.77 14.58 0.33
C ARG A 20 -3.93 13.59 0.45
N ARG A 21 -3.96 12.80 1.51
CA ARG A 21 -5.05 11.87 1.79
C ARG A 21 -6.22 12.57 2.46
N THR A 22 -7.42 12.28 2.01
CA THR A 22 -8.66 12.81 2.59
C THR A 22 -8.73 12.48 4.08
N LEU A 23 -9.02 13.48 4.91
CA LEU A 23 -9.12 13.38 6.37
C LEU A 23 -7.84 12.88 7.07
N GLY A 24 -6.71 12.82 6.38
CA GLY A 24 -5.47 12.30 6.94
C GLY A 24 -5.49 10.80 7.22
N LEU A 25 -6.30 10.04 6.49
CA LEU A 25 -6.39 8.59 6.65
C LEU A 25 -5.03 7.92 6.37
N VAL A 26 -4.57 7.14 7.31
CA VAL A 26 -3.35 6.35 7.22
C VAL A 26 -3.73 4.87 7.16
N GLY A 27 -3.14 4.12 6.22
CA GLY A 27 -3.38 2.69 6.10
C GLY A 27 -4.57 2.29 5.22
N GLY A 28 -4.94 3.12 4.26
CA GLY A 28 -5.98 2.80 3.28
C GLY A 28 -7.41 3.00 3.76
N PRO A 29 -8.40 2.45 3.05
CA PRO A 29 -9.81 2.57 3.40
C PRO A 29 -10.13 1.94 4.76
N PRO A 30 -11.03 2.52 5.54
CA PRO A 30 -11.37 2.00 6.85
C PRO A 30 -12.01 0.61 6.77
N VAL A 31 -11.58 -0.27 7.64
CA VAL A 31 -12.13 -1.62 7.81
C VAL A 31 -13.31 -1.58 8.78
N SER A 32 -14.38 -2.26 8.46
CA SER A 32 -15.57 -2.40 9.30
C SER A 32 -16.05 -3.85 9.31
N ARG A 33 -17.04 -4.17 10.16
CA ARG A 33 -17.67 -5.50 10.17
C ARG A 33 -18.21 -5.94 8.81
N ARG A 34 -18.64 -4.97 7.98
CA ARG A 34 -19.19 -5.22 6.64
C ARG A 34 -18.15 -5.10 5.53
N ARG A 35 -17.01 -4.49 5.80
CA ARG A 35 -15.94 -4.26 4.83
C ARG A 35 -14.63 -4.75 5.42
N SER A 36 -14.25 -5.95 5.08
CA SER A 36 -12.95 -6.54 5.43
C SER A 36 -11.93 -6.29 4.32
N ASN A 37 -10.67 -6.53 4.61
CA ASN A 37 -9.59 -6.48 3.62
C ASN A 37 -9.80 -7.48 2.47
N LEU A 38 -10.54 -8.57 2.70
CA LEU A 38 -10.90 -9.55 1.67
C LEU A 38 -11.81 -8.95 0.58
N MET A 39 -12.53 -7.87 0.90
CA MET A 39 -13.38 -7.13 -0.04
C MET A 39 -12.71 -5.86 -0.56
N ALA A 40 -11.39 -5.74 -0.38
CA ALA A 40 -10.65 -4.62 -0.92
C ALA A 40 -10.62 -4.67 -2.45
N VAL A 41 -10.50 -3.50 -3.04
CA VAL A 41 -10.51 -3.31 -4.48
C VAL A 41 -9.35 -4.03 -5.14
N ASP A 42 -9.59 -4.70 -6.27
CA ASP A 42 -8.52 -5.35 -7.03
C ASP A 42 -7.55 -4.32 -7.61
N PRO A 43 -6.23 -4.59 -7.56
CA PRO A 43 -5.21 -3.70 -8.13
C PRO A 43 -5.38 -3.39 -9.62
N GLY A 44 -6.04 -4.24 -10.37
CA GLY A 44 -6.30 -4.07 -11.81
C GLY A 44 -7.68 -3.52 -12.16
N ILE A 45 -8.40 -2.92 -11.22
CA ILE A 45 -9.79 -2.48 -11.40
C ILE A 45 -9.97 -1.47 -12.54
N PHE A 46 -8.95 -0.68 -12.84
CA PHE A 46 -9.02 0.36 -13.87
C PHE A 46 -8.81 -0.16 -15.31
N GLY A 47 -8.63 -1.45 -15.48
CA GLY A 47 -8.51 -2.10 -16.78
C GLY A 47 -7.08 -2.44 -17.19
N ARG A 48 -6.93 -2.83 -18.45
CA ARG A 48 -5.65 -3.28 -18.97
C ARG A 48 -4.61 -2.15 -18.98
N GLY A 49 -3.41 -2.45 -18.49
CA GLY A 49 -2.27 -1.55 -18.54
C GLY A 49 -2.23 -0.50 -17.43
N LEU A 50 -3.21 -0.48 -16.52
CA LEU A 50 -3.21 0.41 -15.37
C LEU A 50 -3.34 -0.39 -14.06
N TRP A 51 -2.34 -0.32 -13.24
CA TRP A 51 -2.26 -1.04 -11.98
C TRP A 51 -2.09 -0.08 -10.82
N VAL A 52 -2.78 -0.37 -9.72
CA VAL A 52 -2.64 0.38 -8.47
C VAL A 52 -1.98 -0.52 -7.44
N VAL A 53 -0.93 -0.02 -6.81
CA VAL A 53 -0.19 -0.73 -5.76
C VAL A 53 -0.21 0.09 -4.49
N GLY A 54 -0.47 -0.53 -3.37
CA GLY A 54 -0.45 0.14 -2.08
C GLY A 54 -1.49 -0.38 -1.09
N ASP A 55 -1.68 0.39 -0.04
CA ASP A 55 -2.59 0.06 1.06
C ASP A 55 -4.09 0.26 0.77
N SER A 56 -4.40 0.90 -0.34
CA SER A 56 -5.79 1.21 -0.74
C SER A 56 -6.44 0.12 -1.59
N VAL A 57 -5.67 -0.88 -2.01
CA VAL A 57 -6.12 -2.02 -2.81
C VAL A 57 -5.81 -3.34 -2.12
N PHE A 58 -6.36 -4.44 -2.63
CA PHE A 58 -6.15 -5.77 -2.05
C PHE A 58 -4.65 -6.14 -1.99
N PRO A 59 -4.13 -6.72 -0.89
CA PRO A 59 -4.85 -7.18 0.30
C PRO A 59 -5.07 -6.14 1.39
N GLY A 60 -4.76 -4.88 1.16
CA GLY A 60 -5.09 -3.79 2.06
C GLY A 60 -3.89 -3.22 2.81
N GLN A 61 -4.14 -2.73 4.02
CA GLN A 61 -3.14 -2.05 4.83
C GLN A 61 -2.17 -2.99 5.55
N GLY A 62 -1.01 -2.47 5.89
CA GLY A 62 0.06 -3.16 6.59
C GLY A 62 1.26 -3.46 5.69
N THR A 63 2.43 -3.49 6.28
CA THR A 63 3.71 -3.66 5.55
C THR A 63 3.71 -4.94 4.69
N MET A 64 3.30 -6.06 5.29
CA MET A 64 3.21 -7.34 4.56
C MET A 64 2.19 -7.28 3.42
N ALA A 65 1.02 -6.68 3.67
CA ALA A 65 -0.03 -6.56 2.67
C ALA A 65 0.41 -5.72 1.47
N VAL A 66 1.08 -4.61 1.70
CA VAL A 66 1.59 -3.73 0.63
C VAL A 66 2.66 -4.45 -0.22
N VAL A 67 3.57 -5.17 0.42
CA VAL A 67 4.58 -5.98 -0.29
C VAL A 67 3.91 -7.08 -1.11
N MET A 68 2.98 -7.82 -0.53
CA MET A 68 2.21 -8.85 -1.26
C MET A 68 1.43 -8.28 -2.44
N CYS A 69 0.86 -7.09 -2.29
CA CYS A 69 0.19 -6.39 -3.39
C CYS A 69 1.15 -6.13 -4.55
N ALA A 70 2.33 -5.60 -4.26
CA ALA A 70 3.36 -5.33 -5.26
C ALA A 70 3.81 -6.60 -5.98
N MET A 71 4.05 -7.67 -5.24
CA MET A 71 4.43 -8.98 -5.80
C MET A 71 3.36 -9.52 -6.76
N ARG A 72 2.10 -9.52 -6.34
CA ARG A 72 0.98 -9.99 -7.19
C ARG A 72 0.80 -9.16 -8.45
N VAL A 73 0.95 -7.85 -8.35
CA VAL A 73 0.87 -6.97 -9.52
C VAL A 73 2.01 -7.29 -10.48
N LEU A 74 3.22 -7.45 -9.97
CA LEU A 74 4.38 -7.80 -10.79
C LEU A 74 4.20 -9.15 -11.51
N GLU A 75 3.71 -10.17 -10.81
CA GLU A 75 3.38 -11.47 -11.41
C GLU A 75 2.33 -11.35 -12.52
N ARG A 76 1.28 -10.56 -12.31
CA ARG A 76 0.25 -10.32 -13.32
C ARG A 76 0.77 -9.55 -14.54
N MET A 77 1.68 -8.60 -14.33
CA MET A 77 2.27 -7.80 -15.40
C MET A 77 3.27 -8.59 -16.26
N THR A 78 4.08 -9.42 -15.61
CA THR A 78 5.16 -10.16 -16.26
C THR A 78 4.75 -11.55 -16.73
N GLY A 79 3.69 -12.12 -16.15
CA GLY A 79 3.29 -13.52 -16.34
C GLY A 79 4.26 -14.52 -15.70
N LYS A 80 5.21 -14.05 -14.89
CA LYS A 80 6.22 -14.87 -14.20
C LYS A 80 5.94 -14.88 -12.70
N SER A 81 6.32 -15.97 -12.02
CA SER A 81 6.28 -16.00 -10.56
C SER A 81 7.32 -15.05 -9.97
N TRP A 82 7.11 -14.65 -8.71
CA TRP A 82 8.04 -13.79 -8.00
C TRP A 82 9.46 -14.36 -7.96
N ASP A 83 9.58 -15.66 -7.69
CA ASP A 83 10.88 -16.35 -7.61
C ASP A 83 11.65 -16.28 -8.92
N GLU A 84 10.98 -16.47 -10.06
CA GLU A 84 11.60 -16.36 -11.38
C GLU A 84 12.05 -14.92 -11.67
N THR A 85 11.25 -13.94 -11.25
CA THR A 85 11.57 -12.52 -11.46
C THR A 85 12.81 -12.10 -10.68
N VAL A 86 12.90 -12.50 -9.42
CA VAL A 86 14.06 -12.22 -8.55
C VAL A 86 15.31 -12.92 -9.09
N THR A 87 15.21 -14.18 -9.47
CA THR A 87 16.34 -14.93 -10.04
C THR A 87 16.87 -14.28 -11.32
N THR A 88 16.00 -13.82 -12.21
CA THR A 88 16.39 -13.12 -13.44
C THR A 88 17.06 -11.78 -13.13
N ALA A 89 16.58 -11.01 -12.16
CA ALA A 89 17.19 -9.76 -11.74
C ALA A 89 18.55 -9.95 -11.07
N THR A 90 18.76 -11.07 -10.37
CA THR A 90 20.03 -11.39 -9.67
C THR A 90 21.09 -11.94 -10.65
N THR A 91 20.69 -12.48 -11.79
CA THR A 91 21.60 -13.07 -12.79
C THR A 91 22.14 -12.03 -13.78
N CYS A 92 21.69 -10.82 -13.71
CA CYS A 92 22.28 -9.67 -14.43
C CYS A 92 23.42 -9.02 -13.61
#